data_28f7e3a6f647a477216e6bd144613509
#
_entry.id   28f7e3a6f647a477216e6bd144613509
#
_cell.length_a   1.000
_cell.length_b   1.000
_cell.length_c   1.000
_cell.angle_alpha   90.00
_cell.angle_beta   90.00
_cell.angle_gamma   90.00
#
_symmetry.space_group_name_H-M   'P 1'
#
loop_
_entity.id
_entity.type
_entity.pdbx_description
1 polymer ?
#
loop_
_entity_poly.entity_id
_entity_poly.type
_entity_poly.pdbx_seq_one_letter_code
_entity_poly.pdbx_strand_id
1 'polypeptide(L)'
;MTEGPRADPAELLKGLTVDGSRPEQPVLLDDQGRPIETWRENYPYDRRMRRREYERVKRVLQIELLKLQRWVRESGQRLVVLCEGRDAAGKGGTIQRFTERLNPRGARVVALEKPTERENGQWYFQRYVAQLPTAGEIVFFDRSWYNRAGVERVMDFCTTEQYEHFLRQAPQFERMLVEDGVLLVKLWFSVSRSEQRTRFAIRQVDPVRQWKLSPTDLASLDLWDEYTAAKVGMFRATDTEYAPWTVVKNNDKKRGRLEAMRSVLWRFDYDSKDEKAVGRPDPLIVGPADTLLEPGEEPANLSPTPLTGRAHGPGNHPGQDRGDAFPPRS
;
A
#
# COMPACT_ATOMS: atom_id res chain seq x y z
N MET A 1 -13.27 -16.03 27.72
CA MET A 1 -13.29 -14.99 26.67
C MET A 1 -14.62 -15.12 25.94
N THR A 2 -15.55 -14.23 26.21
CA THR A 2 -16.87 -14.19 25.57
C THR A 2 -16.66 -13.64 24.16
N GLU A 3 -16.92 -14.47 23.14
CA GLU A 3 -17.01 -14.00 21.77
C GLU A 3 -18.10 -12.92 21.72
N GLY A 4 -17.69 -11.67 21.47
CA GLY A 4 -18.64 -10.60 21.17
C GLY A 4 -19.43 -10.92 19.89
N PRO A 5 -20.61 -10.30 19.68
CA PRO A 5 -21.44 -10.60 18.53
C PRO A 5 -20.64 -10.29 17.24
N ARG A 6 -20.34 -11.35 16.49
CA ARG A 6 -19.75 -11.24 15.15
C ARG A 6 -20.82 -10.64 14.23
N ALA A 7 -20.45 -9.62 13.45
CA ALA A 7 -21.34 -9.12 12.40
C ALA A 7 -21.84 -10.30 11.54
N ASP A 8 -23.14 -10.49 11.52
CA ASP A 8 -23.74 -11.53 10.68
C ASP A 8 -23.56 -11.13 9.21
N PRO A 9 -22.87 -11.94 8.40
CA PRO A 9 -22.75 -11.69 6.97
C PRO A 9 -24.10 -11.39 6.29
N ALA A 10 -25.18 -12.00 6.74
CA ALA A 10 -26.52 -11.74 6.22
C ALA A 10 -27.01 -10.31 6.49
N GLU A 11 -26.56 -9.66 7.57
CA GLU A 11 -26.93 -8.28 7.87
C GLU A 11 -26.31 -7.26 6.90
N LEU A 12 -25.16 -7.57 6.28
CA LEU A 12 -24.54 -6.70 5.29
C LEU A 12 -25.39 -6.52 4.04
N LEU A 13 -26.23 -7.48 3.71
CA LEU A 13 -27.09 -7.50 2.52
C LEU A 13 -28.56 -7.25 2.85
N LYS A 14 -28.92 -6.97 4.11
CA LYS A 14 -30.30 -6.74 4.52
C LYS A 14 -30.92 -5.58 3.75
N GLY A 15 -31.93 -5.83 2.93
CA GLY A 15 -32.58 -4.84 2.06
C GLY A 15 -31.73 -4.40 0.86
N LEU A 16 -30.64 -5.12 0.54
CA LEU A 16 -29.71 -4.78 -0.54
C LEU A 16 -29.59 -5.94 -1.52
N THR A 17 -29.40 -5.63 -2.79
CA THR A 17 -29.12 -6.59 -3.85
C THR A 17 -27.85 -6.21 -4.60
N VAL A 18 -27.19 -7.19 -5.24
CA VAL A 18 -26.02 -6.93 -6.06
C VAL A 18 -26.35 -7.16 -7.53
N ASP A 19 -26.27 -6.11 -8.34
CA ASP A 19 -26.32 -6.23 -9.80
C ASP A 19 -24.97 -6.72 -10.33
N GLY A 20 -24.93 -7.98 -10.75
CA GLY A 20 -23.79 -8.63 -11.40
C GLY A 20 -23.80 -8.56 -12.92
N SER A 21 -24.70 -7.81 -13.55
CA SER A 21 -24.80 -7.69 -15.02
C SER A 21 -23.48 -7.22 -15.67
N ARG A 22 -22.65 -6.53 -14.88
CA ARG A 22 -21.28 -6.17 -15.24
C ARG A 22 -20.28 -6.83 -14.28
N PRO A 23 -19.82 -8.05 -14.55
CA PRO A 23 -19.00 -8.84 -13.62
C PRO A 23 -17.73 -8.12 -13.16
N GLU A 24 -17.19 -7.21 -13.99
CA GLU A 24 -16.00 -6.44 -13.66
C GLU A 24 -16.26 -5.32 -12.65
N GLN A 25 -17.48 -4.85 -12.57
CA GLN A 25 -17.89 -3.73 -11.74
C GLN A 25 -19.33 -3.95 -11.21
N PRO A 26 -19.54 -4.97 -10.35
CA PRO A 26 -20.84 -5.20 -9.73
C PRO A 26 -21.22 -3.98 -8.88
N VAL A 27 -22.52 -3.72 -8.83
CA VAL A 27 -23.10 -2.55 -8.16
C VAL A 27 -24.04 -3.02 -7.06
N LEU A 28 -23.95 -2.41 -5.88
CA LEU A 28 -24.91 -2.62 -4.82
C LEU A 28 -26.14 -1.75 -5.07
N LEU A 29 -27.33 -2.35 -4.99
CA LEU A 29 -28.61 -1.68 -5.19
C LEU A 29 -29.38 -1.66 -3.88
N ASP A 30 -30.15 -0.60 -3.65
CA ASP A 30 -31.11 -0.49 -2.56
C ASP A 30 -32.38 -1.32 -2.84
N ASP A 31 -33.35 -1.29 -1.93
CA ASP A 31 -34.65 -1.98 -2.02
C ASP A 31 -35.53 -1.49 -3.19
N GLN A 32 -35.21 -0.31 -3.75
CA GLN A 32 -35.88 0.27 -4.91
C GLN A 32 -35.11 0.04 -6.22
N GLY A 33 -34.03 -0.77 -6.18
CA GLY A 33 -33.20 -1.08 -7.33
C GLY A 33 -32.29 0.06 -7.79
N ARG A 34 -32.05 1.08 -6.94
CA ARG A 34 -31.17 2.20 -7.25
C ARG A 34 -29.74 1.93 -6.81
N PRO A 35 -28.74 2.31 -7.61
CA PRO A 35 -27.33 2.17 -7.22
C PRO A 35 -26.98 2.94 -5.95
N ILE A 36 -26.32 2.27 -5.02
CA ILE A 36 -25.77 2.88 -3.82
C ILE A 36 -24.36 3.38 -4.13
N GLU A 37 -24.16 4.69 -4.09
CA GLU A 37 -22.92 5.34 -4.49
C GLU A 37 -22.00 5.64 -3.29
N THR A 38 -21.72 4.64 -2.43
CA THR A 38 -20.84 4.77 -1.24
C THR A 38 -19.43 5.25 -1.56
N TRP A 39 -18.99 5.07 -2.78
CA TRP A 39 -17.68 5.56 -3.25
C TRP A 39 -17.54 7.09 -3.19
N ARG A 40 -18.65 7.83 -3.16
CA ARG A 40 -18.67 9.30 -3.04
C ARG A 40 -18.36 9.80 -1.65
N GLU A 41 -18.51 8.94 -0.64
CA GLU A 41 -18.27 9.33 0.74
C GLU A 41 -16.85 9.87 0.90
N ASN A 42 -16.74 11.12 1.30
CA ASN A 42 -15.47 11.81 1.51
C ASN A 42 -14.48 11.73 0.32
N TYR A 43 -15.03 11.69 -0.90
CA TYR A 43 -14.24 11.57 -2.13
C TYR A 43 -14.28 12.86 -2.97
N PRO A 44 -13.14 13.36 -3.47
CA PRO A 44 -13.05 14.71 -4.05
C PRO A 44 -13.65 14.85 -5.45
N TYR A 45 -14.11 13.76 -6.05
CA TYR A 45 -14.68 13.75 -7.40
C TYR A 45 -16.14 13.33 -7.39
N ASP A 46 -16.95 13.97 -8.21
CA ASP A 46 -18.39 13.71 -8.39
C ASP A 46 -18.68 12.53 -9.36
N ARG A 47 -17.67 12.06 -10.08
CA ARG A 47 -17.79 10.96 -11.05
C ARG A 47 -16.62 10.00 -10.97
N ARG A 48 -16.93 8.70 -11.05
CA ARG A 48 -15.91 7.66 -11.22
C ARG A 48 -15.21 7.82 -12.57
N MET A 49 -13.92 7.53 -12.60
CA MET A 49 -13.14 7.54 -13.82
C MET A 49 -13.73 6.56 -14.87
N ARG A 50 -13.87 7.03 -16.11
CA ARG A 50 -14.37 6.21 -17.21
C ARG A 50 -13.36 5.12 -17.59
N ARG A 51 -13.86 3.92 -17.97
CA ARG A 51 -12.99 2.77 -18.29
C ARG A 51 -12.01 3.10 -19.44
N ARG A 52 -12.47 3.73 -20.51
CA ARG A 52 -11.62 4.08 -21.67
C ARG A 52 -10.45 4.99 -21.26
N GLU A 53 -10.71 5.98 -20.44
CA GLU A 53 -9.69 6.88 -19.91
C GLU A 53 -8.70 6.11 -19.01
N TYR A 54 -9.22 5.32 -18.09
CA TYR A 54 -8.42 4.47 -17.21
C TYR A 54 -7.46 3.55 -17.98
N GLU A 55 -7.95 2.81 -18.99
CA GLU A 55 -7.12 1.87 -19.75
C GLU A 55 -6.04 2.61 -20.55
N ARG A 56 -6.37 3.79 -21.11
CA ARG A 56 -5.38 4.62 -21.83
C ARG A 56 -4.26 5.09 -20.90
N VAL A 57 -4.60 5.67 -19.74
CA VAL A 57 -3.61 6.19 -18.78
C VAL A 57 -2.82 5.04 -18.17
N LYS A 58 -3.48 3.95 -17.78
CA LYS A 58 -2.83 2.76 -17.23
C LYS A 58 -1.74 2.24 -18.16
N ARG A 59 -2.03 2.11 -19.47
CA ARG A 59 -1.04 1.64 -20.44
C ARG A 59 0.20 2.54 -20.48
N VAL A 60 0.02 3.85 -20.43
CA VAL A 60 1.12 4.82 -20.41
C VAL A 60 1.97 4.63 -19.17
N LEU A 61 1.37 4.58 -17.99
CA LEU A 61 2.09 4.39 -16.73
C LEU A 61 2.78 3.01 -16.65
N GLN A 62 2.21 1.97 -17.27
CA GLN A 62 2.84 0.65 -17.35
C GLN A 62 4.08 0.63 -18.25
N ILE A 63 4.11 1.44 -19.31
CA ILE A 63 5.33 1.64 -20.11
C ILE A 63 6.41 2.30 -19.25
N GLU A 64 6.05 3.31 -18.47
CA GLU A 64 6.98 3.96 -17.55
C GLU A 64 7.48 3.03 -16.44
N LEU A 65 6.62 2.15 -15.92
CA LEU A 65 7.03 1.10 -14.96
C LEU A 65 8.05 0.12 -15.55
N LEU A 66 7.95 -0.21 -16.85
CA LEU A 66 8.97 -1.02 -17.53
C LEU A 66 10.31 -0.31 -17.65
N LYS A 67 10.30 1.01 -17.89
CA LYS A 67 11.52 1.82 -17.90
C LYS A 67 12.14 1.89 -16.48
N LEU A 68 11.32 2.12 -15.45
CA LEU A 68 11.75 2.07 -14.06
C LEU A 68 12.37 0.69 -13.72
N GLN A 69 11.74 -0.42 -14.12
CA GLN A 69 12.28 -1.75 -13.87
C GLN A 69 13.62 -1.96 -14.58
N ARG A 70 13.77 -1.49 -15.82
CA ARG A 70 15.04 -1.54 -16.53
C ARG A 70 16.12 -0.78 -15.77
N TRP A 71 15.85 0.44 -15.38
CA TRP A 71 16.76 1.26 -14.61
C TRP A 71 17.17 0.60 -13.28
N VAL A 72 16.19 0.06 -12.52
CA VAL A 72 16.47 -0.67 -11.27
C VAL A 72 17.45 -1.81 -11.54
N ARG A 73 17.23 -2.58 -12.61
CA ARG A 73 18.09 -3.72 -12.96
C ARG A 73 19.50 -3.27 -13.39
N GLU A 74 19.59 -2.26 -14.23
CA GLU A 74 20.87 -1.83 -14.82
C GLU A 74 21.73 -1.05 -13.81
N SER A 75 21.10 -0.28 -12.91
CA SER A 75 21.78 0.44 -11.84
C SER A 75 22.04 -0.37 -10.57
N GLY A 76 21.49 -1.61 -10.50
CA GLY A 76 21.61 -2.43 -9.29
C GLY A 76 20.80 -1.93 -8.10
N GLN A 77 19.85 -1.01 -8.29
CA GLN A 77 19.00 -0.51 -7.22
C GLN A 77 18.13 -1.61 -6.63
N ARG A 78 17.69 -1.42 -5.38
CA ARG A 78 16.78 -2.31 -4.66
C ARG A 78 15.53 -1.53 -4.29
N LEU A 79 14.40 -1.83 -4.91
CA LEU A 79 13.14 -1.12 -4.67
C LEU A 79 12.17 -1.98 -3.87
N VAL A 80 11.70 -1.46 -2.75
CA VAL A 80 10.65 -2.05 -1.91
C VAL A 80 9.43 -1.13 -1.91
N VAL A 81 8.27 -1.69 -2.25
CA VAL A 81 6.99 -0.98 -2.20
C VAL A 81 6.07 -1.71 -1.22
N LEU A 82 5.80 -1.09 -0.08
CA LEU A 82 4.85 -1.59 0.90
C LEU A 82 3.45 -1.12 0.52
N CYS A 83 2.51 -2.05 0.45
CA CYS A 83 1.11 -1.78 0.17
C CYS A 83 0.27 -2.14 1.40
N GLU A 84 -0.05 -1.14 2.19
CA GLU A 84 -0.83 -1.25 3.42
C GLU A 84 -2.21 -0.59 3.28
N GLY A 85 -3.07 -0.79 4.24
CA GLY A 85 -4.41 -0.22 4.24
C GLY A 85 -5.45 -1.20 4.77
N ARG A 86 -6.66 -0.70 4.99
CA ARG A 86 -7.79 -1.50 5.49
C ARG A 86 -8.12 -2.65 4.55
N ASP A 87 -8.85 -3.63 5.07
CA ASP A 87 -9.39 -4.70 4.25
C ASP A 87 -10.37 -4.13 3.21
N ALA A 88 -10.42 -4.77 2.06
CA ALA A 88 -11.14 -4.29 0.88
C ALA A 88 -10.70 -2.91 0.33
N ALA A 89 -9.68 -2.25 0.88
CA ALA A 89 -9.17 -0.98 0.35
C ALA A 89 -8.62 -1.08 -1.07
N GLY A 90 -8.23 -2.27 -1.54
CA GLY A 90 -7.85 -2.50 -2.94
C GLY A 90 -6.35 -2.68 -3.19
N LYS A 91 -5.59 -3.01 -2.15
CA LYS A 91 -4.14 -3.31 -2.20
C LYS A 91 -3.77 -4.27 -3.33
N GLY A 92 -4.17 -5.53 -3.23
CA GLY A 92 -3.81 -6.57 -4.20
C GLY A 92 -4.24 -6.25 -5.64
N GLY A 93 -5.39 -5.56 -5.83
CA GLY A 93 -5.78 -5.12 -7.17
C GLY A 93 -4.91 -3.99 -7.73
N THR A 94 -4.29 -3.20 -6.88
CA THR A 94 -3.31 -2.18 -7.29
C THR A 94 -1.96 -2.81 -7.56
N ILE A 95 -1.47 -3.68 -6.68
CA ILE A 95 -0.23 -4.46 -6.89
C ILE A 95 -0.29 -5.21 -8.23
N GLN A 96 -1.42 -5.87 -8.52
CA GLN A 96 -1.61 -6.52 -9.81
C GLN A 96 -1.42 -5.57 -11.00
N ARG A 97 -1.86 -4.29 -10.89
CA ARG A 97 -1.71 -3.30 -11.99
C ARG A 97 -0.28 -2.79 -12.12
N PHE A 98 0.47 -2.73 -11.01
CA PHE A 98 1.91 -2.50 -11.05
C PHE A 98 2.63 -3.62 -11.79
N THR A 99 2.32 -4.88 -11.45
CA THR A 99 3.13 -6.04 -11.83
C THR A 99 2.71 -6.72 -13.15
N GLU A 100 1.48 -6.50 -13.64
CA GLU A 100 0.92 -7.24 -14.78
C GLU A 100 1.75 -7.16 -16.09
N ARG A 101 2.65 -6.18 -16.21
CA ARG A 101 3.52 -5.99 -17.38
C ARG A 101 5.01 -6.07 -17.05
N LEU A 102 5.37 -6.10 -15.78
CA LEU A 102 6.76 -6.21 -15.36
C LEU A 102 7.30 -7.62 -15.65
N ASN A 103 8.61 -7.69 -15.89
CA ASN A 103 9.28 -8.96 -15.98
C ASN A 103 9.35 -9.62 -14.58
N PRO A 104 8.74 -10.80 -14.39
CA PRO A 104 8.68 -11.44 -13.09
C PRO A 104 10.03 -11.90 -12.54
N ARG A 105 11.09 -11.93 -13.38
CA ARG A 105 12.44 -12.24 -12.92
C ARG A 105 13.10 -11.10 -12.15
N GLY A 106 12.60 -9.86 -12.30
CA GLY A 106 13.13 -8.68 -11.62
C GLY A 106 12.07 -7.92 -10.80
N ALA A 107 10.87 -8.46 -10.71
CA ALA A 107 9.81 -7.89 -9.87
C ALA A 107 8.93 -9.02 -9.32
N ARG A 108 8.72 -9.02 -8.00
CA ARG A 108 7.90 -10.06 -7.34
C ARG A 108 6.97 -9.45 -6.30
N VAL A 109 5.94 -10.21 -5.97
CA VAL A 109 4.99 -9.88 -4.92
C VAL A 109 5.23 -10.81 -3.74
N VAL A 110 5.29 -10.24 -2.55
CA VAL A 110 5.39 -10.95 -1.28
C VAL A 110 4.09 -10.77 -0.52
N ALA A 111 3.40 -11.87 -0.25
CA ALA A 111 2.22 -11.92 0.60
C ALA A 111 2.44 -13.07 1.59
N LEU A 112 2.92 -12.72 2.79
CA LEU A 112 3.22 -13.72 3.80
C LEU A 112 1.94 -14.15 4.52
N GLU A 113 1.81 -15.45 4.71
CA GLU A 113 0.74 -16.04 5.53
C GLU A 113 0.97 -15.77 7.03
N LYS A 114 0.08 -16.28 7.88
CA LYS A 114 0.27 -16.25 9.33
C LYS A 114 1.64 -16.86 9.69
N PRO A 115 2.36 -16.27 10.66
CA PRO A 115 3.66 -16.80 11.06
C PRO A 115 3.53 -18.24 11.58
N THR A 116 4.50 -19.08 11.24
CA THR A 116 4.66 -20.41 11.81
C THR A 116 5.09 -20.33 13.28
N GLU A 117 4.99 -21.43 14.03
CA GLU A 117 5.49 -21.48 15.41
C GLU A 117 6.97 -21.10 15.51
N ARG A 118 7.77 -21.55 14.54
CA ARG A 118 9.19 -21.21 14.47
C ARG A 118 9.40 -19.71 14.26
N GLU A 119 8.65 -19.08 13.35
CA GLU A 119 8.73 -17.65 13.07
C GLU A 119 8.25 -16.80 14.25
N ASN A 120 7.28 -17.29 15.03
CA ASN A 120 6.83 -16.63 16.26
C ASN A 120 7.94 -16.56 17.34
N GLY A 121 8.86 -17.52 17.34
CA GLY A 121 10.03 -17.53 18.25
C GLY A 121 11.23 -16.72 17.74
N GLN A 122 11.13 -16.12 16.57
CA GLN A 122 12.20 -15.33 15.95
C GLN A 122 12.00 -13.83 16.19
N TRP A 123 13.03 -13.04 15.89
CA TRP A 123 12.88 -11.60 15.81
C TRP A 123 11.82 -11.25 14.76
N TYR A 124 10.90 -10.36 15.11
CA TYR A 124 9.70 -10.10 14.32
C TYR A 124 9.97 -9.79 12.84
N PHE A 125 11.01 -8.99 12.55
CA PHE A 125 11.34 -8.58 11.19
C PHE A 125 12.03 -9.69 10.38
N GLN A 126 12.53 -10.75 11.01
CA GLN A 126 13.36 -11.76 10.33
C GLN A 126 12.68 -12.39 9.12
N ARG A 127 11.38 -12.70 9.22
CA ARG A 127 10.61 -13.28 8.11
C ARG A 127 10.47 -12.31 6.92
N TYR A 128 10.46 -11.00 7.19
CA TYR A 128 10.40 -9.94 6.17
C TYR A 128 11.78 -9.65 5.58
N VAL A 129 12.83 -9.68 6.38
CA VAL A 129 14.22 -9.53 5.93
C VAL A 129 14.57 -10.57 4.88
N ALA A 130 14.13 -11.83 5.06
CA ALA A 130 14.32 -12.90 4.09
C ALA A 130 13.65 -12.63 2.72
N GLN A 131 12.75 -11.66 2.66
CA GLN A 131 12.00 -11.29 1.46
C GLN A 131 12.47 -9.97 0.83
N LEU A 132 13.49 -9.32 1.36
CA LEU A 132 14.00 -8.08 0.79
C LEU A 132 14.66 -8.32 -0.59
N PRO A 133 14.69 -7.29 -1.46
CA PRO A 133 15.27 -7.43 -2.80
C PRO A 133 16.79 -7.59 -2.76
N THR A 134 17.31 -8.35 -3.70
CA THR A 134 18.71 -8.25 -4.11
C THR A 134 18.89 -7.11 -5.12
N ALA A 135 20.15 -6.77 -5.46
CA ALA A 135 20.46 -5.76 -6.46
C ALA A 135 19.73 -6.02 -7.79
N GLY A 136 19.05 -4.99 -8.31
CA GLY A 136 18.29 -5.07 -9.54
C GLY A 136 16.85 -5.59 -9.39
N GLU A 137 16.34 -5.77 -8.17
CA GLU A 137 14.98 -6.27 -7.92
C GLU A 137 14.02 -5.21 -7.39
N ILE A 138 12.74 -5.41 -7.75
CA ILE A 138 11.58 -4.70 -7.18
C ILE A 138 10.73 -5.69 -6.39
N VAL A 139 10.45 -5.39 -5.13
CA VAL A 139 9.59 -6.21 -4.27
C VAL A 139 8.37 -5.41 -3.83
N PHE A 140 7.19 -5.94 -4.13
CA PHE A 140 5.92 -5.42 -3.65
C PHE A 140 5.44 -6.28 -2.48
N PHE A 141 5.23 -5.66 -1.32
CA PHE A 141 4.61 -6.34 -0.19
C PHE A 141 3.09 -6.09 -0.17
N ASP A 142 2.28 -7.15 -0.31
CA ASP A 142 0.84 -7.12 0.00
C ASP A 142 0.67 -7.43 1.49
N ARG A 143 0.61 -6.40 2.29
CA ARG A 143 0.86 -6.37 3.73
C ARG A 143 2.35 -6.66 4.07
N SER A 144 2.83 -6.04 5.10
CA SER A 144 4.24 -6.10 5.49
C SER A 144 4.40 -6.28 7.00
N TRP A 145 5.56 -5.89 7.54
CA TRP A 145 5.77 -5.80 8.98
C TRP A 145 4.77 -4.91 9.69
N TYR A 146 4.07 -4.06 8.98
CA TYR A 146 3.00 -3.22 9.54
C TYR A 146 1.73 -3.99 9.94
N ASN A 147 1.63 -5.30 9.67
CA ASN A 147 0.61 -6.17 10.27
C ASN A 147 0.57 -6.03 11.80
N ARG A 148 1.73 -5.86 12.46
CA ARG A 148 1.85 -5.68 13.91
C ARG A 148 1.15 -4.40 14.40
N ALA A 149 1.22 -3.31 13.62
CA ALA A 149 0.55 -2.05 13.95
C ALA A 149 -0.89 -1.97 13.43
N GLY A 150 -1.33 -2.91 12.61
CA GLY A 150 -2.68 -2.99 12.06
C GLY A 150 -3.46 -4.17 12.62
N VAL A 151 -3.63 -5.21 11.81
CA VAL A 151 -4.48 -6.35 12.13
C VAL A 151 -4.07 -7.08 13.41
N GLU A 152 -2.77 -7.23 13.69
CA GLU A 152 -2.33 -7.93 14.89
C GLU A 152 -2.69 -7.17 16.17
N ARG A 153 -2.58 -5.83 16.15
CA ARG A 153 -2.97 -4.98 17.28
C ARG A 153 -4.48 -4.98 17.51
N VAL A 154 -5.26 -4.81 16.43
CA VAL A 154 -6.71 -4.67 16.51
C VAL A 154 -7.42 -5.98 16.85
N MET A 155 -6.87 -7.10 16.40
CA MET A 155 -7.42 -8.44 16.64
C MET A 155 -6.80 -9.15 17.85
N ASP A 156 -6.02 -8.45 18.66
CA ASP A 156 -5.31 -9.01 19.81
C ASP A 156 -4.41 -10.22 19.47
N PHE A 157 -3.81 -10.23 18.28
CA PHE A 157 -2.85 -11.26 17.87
C PHE A 157 -1.43 -10.98 18.39
N CYS A 158 -1.21 -9.80 18.97
CA CYS A 158 0.02 -9.45 19.66
C CYS A 158 -0.29 -8.76 21.00
N THR A 159 0.64 -8.84 21.94
CA THR A 159 0.53 -8.11 23.22
C THR A 159 0.76 -6.61 23.01
N THR A 160 0.31 -5.79 23.97
CA THR A 160 0.59 -4.34 23.96
C THR A 160 2.08 -4.06 23.96
N GLU A 161 2.87 -4.83 24.73
CA GLU A 161 4.32 -4.71 24.78
C GLU A 161 4.97 -4.99 23.40
N GLN A 162 4.53 -6.04 22.70
CA GLN A 162 5.00 -6.37 21.35
C GLN A 162 4.66 -5.27 20.33
N TYR A 163 3.47 -4.69 20.45
CA TYR A 163 3.04 -3.57 19.62
C TYR A 163 3.91 -2.32 19.86
N GLU A 164 4.10 -1.91 21.11
CA GLU A 164 4.92 -0.76 21.46
C GLU A 164 6.39 -0.96 21.07
N HIS A 165 6.90 -2.17 21.25
CA HIS A 165 8.25 -2.52 20.82
C HIS A 165 8.39 -2.39 19.30
N PHE A 166 7.41 -2.88 18.55
CA PHE A 166 7.37 -2.73 17.11
C PHE A 166 7.39 -1.25 16.69
N LEU A 167 6.57 -0.40 17.29
CA LEU A 167 6.53 1.04 16.95
C LEU A 167 7.87 1.74 17.16
N ARG A 168 8.65 1.31 18.16
CA ARG A 168 10.02 1.83 18.38
C ARG A 168 11.02 1.27 17.38
N GLN A 169 10.90 0.00 16.99
CA GLN A 169 11.86 -0.67 16.12
C GLN A 169 11.64 -0.39 14.64
N ALA A 170 10.39 -0.24 14.20
CA ALA A 170 10.08 -0.11 12.77
C ALA A 170 10.81 1.08 12.11
N PRO A 171 10.82 2.30 12.68
CA PRO A 171 11.59 3.40 12.11
C PRO A 171 13.10 3.11 12.04
N GLN A 172 13.66 2.44 13.05
CA GLN A 172 15.08 2.09 13.06
C GLN A 172 15.41 1.05 11.97
N PHE A 173 14.57 0.05 11.83
CA PHE A 173 14.70 -0.97 10.79
C PHE A 173 14.62 -0.34 9.39
N GLU A 174 13.64 0.52 9.14
CA GLU A 174 13.49 1.22 7.87
C GLU A 174 14.65 2.16 7.59
N ARG A 175 15.15 2.84 8.62
CA ARG A 175 16.35 3.69 8.51
C ARG A 175 17.57 2.89 8.06
N MET A 176 17.83 1.73 8.67
CA MET A 176 18.93 0.85 8.24
C MET A 176 18.79 0.42 6.78
N LEU A 177 17.57 0.09 6.33
CA LEU A 177 17.33 -0.25 4.93
C LEU A 177 17.64 0.90 3.98
N VAL A 178 17.19 2.10 4.32
CA VAL A 178 17.40 3.30 3.49
C VAL A 178 18.87 3.72 3.48
N GLU A 179 19.56 3.68 4.62
CA GLU A 179 21.00 3.96 4.72
C GLU A 179 21.84 2.93 3.94
N ASP A 180 21.37 1.67 3.85
CA ASP A 180 22.00 0.64 3.01
C ASP A 180 21.63 0.78 1.50
N GLY A 181 20.89 1.83 1.13
CA GLY A 181 20.55 2.16 -0.26
C GLY A 181 19.30 1.45 -0.79
N VAL A 182 18.43 0.90 0.06
CA VAL A 182 17.12 0.40 -0.36
C VAL A 182 16.17 1.57 -0.60
N LEU A 183 15.59 1.62 -1.79
CA LEU A 183 14.53 2.58 -2.13
C LEU A 183 13.22 2.10 -1.52
N LEU A 184 12.81 2.69 -0.39
CA LEU A 184 11.62 2.27 0.34
C LEU A 184 10.45 3.21 0.06
N VAL A 185 9.33 2.65 -0.44
CA VAL A 185 8.08 3.37 -0.66
C VAL A 185 6.98 2.76 0.19
N LYS A 186 6.30 3.57 0.99
CA LYS A 186 5.18 3.14 1.83
C LYS A 186 3.88 3.74 1.30
N LEU A 187 2.95 2.88 0.86
CA LEU A 187 1.63 3.25 0.37
C LEU A 187 0.55 2.78 1.34
N TRP A 188 -0.28 3.70 1.79
CA TRP A 188 -1.49 3.40 2.55
C TRP A 188 -2.73 3.60 1.69
N PHE A 189 -3.45 2.52 1.38
CA PHE A 189 -4.71 2.59 0.65
C PHE A 189 -5.86 2.88 1.60
N SER A 190 -6.45 4.07 1.46
CA SER A 190 -7.61 4.50 2.23
C SER A 190 -8.91 4.18 1.49
N VAL A 191 -9.93 3.82 2.25
CA VAL A 191 -11.29 3.59 1.77
C VAL A 191 -12.24 4.05 2.86
N SER A 192 -13.36 4.68 2.49
CA SER A 192 -14.39 5.08 3.46
C SER A 192 -15.12 3.87 4.05
N ARG A 193 -15.75 4.07 5.21
CA ARG A 193 -16.46 3.01 5.94
C ARG A 193 -17.58 2.40 5.10
N SER A 194 -18.40 3.24 4.48
CA SER A 194 -19.52 2.77 3.65
C SER A 194 -19.04 2.03 2.38
N GLU A 195 -17.99 2.54 1.74
CA GLU A 195 -17.43 1.86 0.55
C GLU A 195 -16.77 0.53 0.92
N GLN A 196 -16.13 0.43 2.08
CA GLN A 196 -15.60 -0.84 2.57
C GLN A 196 -16.72 -1.88 2.76
N ARG A 197 -17.81 -1.49 3.47
CA ARG A 197 -18.98 -2.35 3.68
C ARG A 197 -19.59 -2.80 2.35
N THR A 198 -19.77 -1.88 1.41
CA THR A 198 -20.24 -2.20 0.05
C THR A 198 -19.35 -3.24 -0.64
N ARG A 199 -18.03 -3.10 -0.52
CA ARG A 199 -17.08 -4.06 -1.11
C ARG A 199 -17.16 -5.45 -0.46
N PHE A 200 -17.40 -5.52 0.82
CA PHE A 200 -17.62 -6.80 1.51
C PHE A 200 -18.94 -7.43 1.09
N ALA A 201 -20.02 -6.66 1.04
CA ALA A 201 -21.32 -7.14 0.56
C ALA A 201 -21.22 -7.74 -0.86
N ILE A 202 -20.54 -7.05 -1.77
CA ILE A 202 -20.28 -7.56 -3.12
C ILE A 202 -19.45 -8.85 -3.09
N ARG A 203 -18.45 -8.97 -2.21
CA ARG A 203 -17.63 -10.19 -2.11
C ARG A 203 -18.42 -11.41 -1.66
N GLN A 204 -19.46 -11.24 -0.85
CA GLN A 204 -20.29 -12.35 -0.40
C GLN A 204 -21.02 -13.08 -1.53
N VAL A 205 -21.47 -12.32 -2.54
CA VAL A 205 -22.31 -12.84 -3.63
C VAL A 205 -21.57 -13.07 -4.94
N ASP A 206 -20.39 -12.47 -5.10
CA ASP A 206 -19.60 -12.59 -6.33
C ASP A 206 -18.68 -13.82 -6.26
N PRO A 207 -18.95 -14.90 -7.03
CA PRO A 207 -18.17 -16.13 -6.97
C PRO A 207 -16.66 -15.94 -7.22
N VAL A 208 -16.30 -14.94 -8.05
CA VAL A 208 -14.89 -14.63 -8.37
C VAL A 208 -14.18 -13.92 -7.21
N ARG A 209 -14.94 -13.38 -6.24
CA ARG A 209 -14.40 -12.59 -5.13
C ARG A 209 -14.64 -13.20 -3.74
N GLN A 210 -15.50 -14.20 -3.64
CA GLN A 210 -15.83 -14.88 -2.37
C GLN A 210 -14.59 -15.39 -1.62
N TRP A 211 -13.62 -15.96 -2.34
CA TRP A 211 -12.38 -16.45 -1.74
C TRP A 211 -11.56 -15.36 -1.02
N LYS A 212 -11.83 -14.07 -1.27
CA LYS A 212 -11.19 -12.92 -0.61
C LYS A 212 -11.87 -12.54 0.69
N LEU A 213 -12.95 -13.17 1.06
CA LEU A 213 -13.70 -12.87 2.27
C LEU A 213 -13.31 -13.88 3.35
N SER A 214 -12.52 -13.44 4.30
CA SER A 214 -12.12 -14.25 5.44
C SER A 214 -12.98 -13.95 6.68
N PRO A 215 -13.03 -14.83 7.68
CA PRO A 215 -13.68 -14.53 8.97
C PRO A 215 -13.09 -13.26 9.64
N THR A 216 -11.79 -13.03 9.47
CA THR A 216 -11.12 -11.82 9.98
C THR A 216 -11.61 -10.55 9.28
N ASP A 217 -11.89 -10.62 7.96
CA ASP A 217 -12.46 -9.48 7.22
C ASP A 217 -13.82 -9.08 7.77
N LEU A 218 -14.69 -10.07 8.08
CA LEU A 218 -16.01 -9.81 8.64
C LEU A 218 -15.92 -9.23 10.05
N ALA A 219 -15.07 -9.79 10.90
CA ALA A 219 -14.83 -9.26 12.25
C ALA A 219 -14.29 -7.82 12.23
N SER A 220 -13.53 -7.44 11.19
CA SER A 220 -12.98 -6.09 11.05
C SER A 220 -14.02 -5.00 10.81
N LEU A 221 -15.24 -5.35 10.40
CA LEU A 221 -16.30 -4.39 10.10
C LEU A 221 -16.80 -3.63 11.33
N ASP A 222 -16.81 -4.28 12.47
CA ASP A 222 -17.26 -3.70 13.73
C ASP A 222 -16.13 -2.97 14.47
N LEU A 223 -14.89 -3.15 14.04
CA LEU A 223 -13.68 -2.60 14.64
C LEU A 223 -13.13 -1.39 13.85
N TRP A 224 -14.02 -0.64 13.19
CA TRP A 224 -13.61 0.50 12.35
C TRP A 224 -12.81 1.55 13.13
N ASP A 225 -13.25 1.87 14.33
CA ASP A 225 -12.65 2.93 15.14
C ASP A 225 -11.32 2.49 15.74
N GLU A 226 -11.20 1.19 16.12
CA GLU A 226 -9.97 0.56 16.57
C GLU A 226 -8.92 0.55 15.46
N TYR A 227 -9.31 0.22 14.24
CA TYR A 227 -8.42 0.30 13.08
C TYR A 227 -8.03 1.75 12.77
N THR A 228 -8.92 2.72 13.01
CA THR A 228 -8.59 4.14 12.84
C THR A 228 -7.54 4.58 13.86
N ALA A 229 -7.74 4.23 15.13
CA ALA A 229 -6.78 4.52 16.20
C ALA A 229 -5.42 3.85 15.94
N ALA A 230 -5.41 2.59 15.50
CA ALA A 230 -4.21 1.85 15.14
C ALA A 230 -3.45 2.51 13.97
N LYS A 231 -4.16 2.93 12.92
CA LYS A 231 -3.59 3.69 11.79
C LYS A 231 -2.94 4.99 12.25
N VAL A 232 -3.65 5.80 13.03
CA VAL A 232 -3.14 7.08 13.52
C VAL A 232 -1.90 6.87 14.40
N GLY A 233 -1.94 5.90 15.32
CA GLY A 233 -0.79 5.56 16.15
C GLY A 233 0.42 5.09 15.34
N MET A 234 0.19 4.27 14.31
CA MET A 234 1.21 3.82 13.38
C MET A 234 1.84 4.99 12.62
N PHE A 235 1.05 5.89 12.04
CA PHE A 235 1.57 7.04 11.32
C PHE A 235 2.39 7.96 12.21
N ARG A 236 1.89 8.29 13.42
CA ARG A 236 2.62 9.10 14.39
C ARG A 236 4.01 8.54 14.74
N ALA A 237 4.12 7.22 14.80
CA ALA A 237 5.36 6.57 15.18
C ALA A 237 6.32 6.33 14.01
N THR A 238 5.81 6.21 12.79
CA THR A 238 6.57 5.64 11.66
C THR A 238 6.56 6.49 10.39
N ASP A 239 5.90 7.66 10.38
CA ASP A 239 6.02 8.61 9.26
C ASP A 239 7.29 9.44 9.47
N THR A 240 8.35 9.09 8.76
CA THR A 240 9.68 9.67 8.92
C THR A 240 10.15 10.32 7.63
N GLU A 241 11.08 11.26 7.73
CA GLU A 241 11.65 11.97 6.56
C GLU A 241 12.29 11.02 5.55
N TYR A 242 12.99 9.99 6.03
CA TYR A 242 13.67 9.01 5.18
C TYR A 242 12.75 7.94 4.61
N ALA A 243 11.60 7.69 5.23
CA ALA A 243 10.58 6.72 4.79
C ALA A 243 9.17 7.23 5.07
N PRO A 244 8.68 8.26 4.34
CA PRO A 244 7.36 8.83 4.58
C PRO A 244 6.24 7.93 4.07
N TRP A 245 5.09 8.00 4.76
CA TRP A 245 3.85 7.40 4.28
C TRP A 245 3.23 8.23 3.17
N THR A 246 2.71 7.54 2.18
CA THR A 246 1.89 8.12 1.11
C THR A 246 0.50 7.51 1.18
N VAL A 247 -0.49 8.34 1.47
CA VAL A 247 -1.90 7.93 1.48
C VAL A 247 -2.46 8.00 0.08
N VAL A 248 -3.26 6.97 -0.29
CA VAL A 248 -3.95 6.88 -1.58
C VAL A 248 -5.45 6.72 -1.31
N LYS A 249 -6.28 7.72 -1.63
CA LYS A 249 -7.75 7.60 -1.58
C LYS A 249 -8.23 6.67 -2.68
N ASN A 250 -8.80 5.54 -2.30
CA ASN A 250 -9.09 4.44 -3.21
C ASN A 250 -10.59 4.06 -3.29
N ASN A 251 -11.50 4.99 -2.99
CA ASN A 251 -12.94 4.79 -3.20
C ASN A 251 -13.23 4.58 -4.70
N ASP A 252 -12.66 5.38 -5.59
CA ASP A 252 -12.57 5.03 -7.01
C ASP A 252 -11.27 4.25 -7.28
N LYS A 253 -11.39 2.92 -7.34
CA LYS A 253 -10.25 2.01 -7.60
C LYS A 253 -9.46 2.34 -8.87
N LYS A 254 -10.10 2.95 -9.88
CA LYS A 254 -9.40 3.29 -11.12
C LYS A 254 -8.46 4.47 -10.90
N ARG A 255 -8.95 5.55 -10.28
CA ARG A 255 -8.10 6.72 -9.94
C ARG A 255 -7.01 6.31 -8.96
N GLY A 256 -7.37 5.68 -7.84
CA GLY A 256 -6.40 5.27 -6.82
C GLY A 256 -5.27 4.41 -7.38
N ARG A 257 -5.56 3.45 -8.28
CA ARG A 257 -4.53 2.63 -8.93
C ARG A 257 -3.59 3.45 -9.80
N LEU A 258 -4.12 4.38 -10.60
CA LEU A 258 -3.29 5.23 -11.46
C LEU A 258 -2.43 6.16 -10.62
N GLU A 259 -3.01 6.78 -9.61
CA GLU A 259 -2.28 7.73 -8.77
C GLU A 259 -1.24 7.05 -7.88
N ALA A 260 -1.49 5.82 -7.41
CA ALA A 260 -0.48 5.02 -6.75
C ALA A 260 0.71 4.71 -7.67
N MET A 261 0.46 4.28 -8.93
CA MET A 261 1.54 4.07 -9.91
C MET A 261 2.29 5.36 -10.22
N ARG A 262 1.56 6.45 -10.44
CA ARG A 262 2.13 7.76 -10.72
C ARG A 262 3.01 8.26 -9.56
N SER A 263 2.56 8.11 -8.32
CA SER A 263 3.31 8.54 -7.14
C SER A 263 4.64 7.80 -6.98
N VAL A 264 4.68 6.51 -7.31
CA VAL A 264 5.93 5.74 -7.32
C VAL A 264 6.86 6.21 -8.44
N LEU A 265 6.34 6.32 -9.67
CA LEU A 265 7.11 6.78 -10.82
C LEU A 265 7.63 8.21 -10.65
N TRP A 266 6.85 9.06 -10.02
CA TRP A 266 7.22 10.46 -9.78
C TRP A 266 8.44 10.59 -8.86
N ARG A 267 8.64 9.66 -7.93
CA ARG A 267 9.70 9.71 -6.92
C ARG A 267 11.12 9.50 -7.47
N PHE A 268 11.25 8.80 -8.61
CA PHE A 268 12.54 8.35 -9.10
C PHE A 268 12.88 9.02 -10.44
N ASP A 269 14.13 9.39 -10.59
CA ASP A 269 14.70 9.83 -11.85
C ASP A 269 15.38 8.62 -12.51
N TYR A 270 14.63 7.93 -13.37
CA TYR A 270 15.10 6.78 -14.12
C TYR A 270 15.31 7.14 -15.60
N ASP A 271 16.16 6.38 -16.27
CA ASP A 271 16.53 6.62 -17.66
C ASP A 271 15.33 6.59 -18.60
N SER A 272 15.31 7.53 -19.53
CA SER A 272 14.26 7.68 -20.55
C SER A 272 12.86 7.93 -19.95
N LYS A 273 12.76 8.44 -18.75
CA LYS A 273 11.50 8.85 -18.13
C LYS A 273 10.81 9.91 -18.98
N ASP A 274 9.56 9.69 -19.30
CA ASP A 274 8.71 10.70 -19.90
C ASP A 274 7.92 11.44 -18.80
N GLU A 275 8.43 12.58 -18.37
CA GLU A 275 7.81 13.37 -17.30
C GLU A 275 6.40 13.83 -17.64
N LYS A 276 6.10 14.10 -18.91
CA LYS A 276 4.75 14.48 -19.36
C LYS A 276 3.78 13.30 -19.31
N ALA A 277 4.27 12.11 -19.66
CA ALA A 277 3.49 10.88 -19.60
C ALA A 277 3.20 10.45 -18.15
N VAL A 278 4.20 10.53 -17.27
CA VAL A 278 4.01 10.28 -15.83
C VAL A 278 3.06 11.33 -15.26
N GLY A 279 3.35 12.60 -15.46
CA GLY A 279 2.61 13.72 -14.89
C GLY A 279 2.75 13.78 -13.36
N ARG A 280 2.36 14.91 -12.78
CA ARG A 280 2.36 15.10 -11.32
C ARG A 280 1.21 14.29 -10.70
N PRO A 281 1.44 13.61 -9.55
CA PRO A 281 0.37 12.98 -8.79
C PRO A 281 -0.72 13.98 -8.40
N ASP A 282 -1.96 13.52 -8.45
CA ASP A 282 -3.13 14.32 -8.06
C ASP A 282 -3.17 14.49 -6.53
N PRO A 283 -2.98 15.71 -5.99
CA PRO A 283 -2.91 15.92 -4.54
C PRO A 283 -4.24 15.69 -3.81
N LEU A 284 -5.36 15.59 -4.54
CA LEU A 284 -6.66 15.24 -3.96
C LEU A 284 -6.79 13.73 -3.73
N ILE A 285 -5.99 12.93 -4.41
CA ILE A 285 -6.04 11.46 -4.34
C ILE A 285 -4.81 10.88 -3.63
N VAL A 286 -3.65 11.48 -3.81
CA VAL A 286 -2.38 11.01 -3.23
C VAL A 286 -1.68 12.13 -2.52
N GLY A 287 -1.32 11.91 -1.27
CA GLY A 287 -0.63 12.91 -0.45
C GLY A 287 0.04 12.31 0.78
N PRO A 288 0.72 13.18 1.55
CA PRO A 288 1.25 12.82 2.86
C PRO A 288 0.16 12.34 3.84
N ALA A 289 0.59 11.65 4.88
CA ALA A 289 -0.31 11.05 5.87
C ALA A 289 -1.16 12.07 6.64
N ASP A 290 -0.64 13.29 6.81
CA ASP A 290 -1.29 14.39 7.53
C ASP A 290 -2.26 15.22 6.68
N THR A 291 -2.26 15.06 5.35
CA THR A 291 -3.08 15.86 4.44
C THR A 291 -4.33 15.15 3.92
N LEU A 292 -4.31 13.83 3.85
CA LEU A 292 -5.42 13.02 3.32
C LEU A 292 -6.07 12.18 4.43
N LEU A 293 -6.77 12.88 5.33
CA LEU A 293 -7.45 12.27 6.47
C LEU A 293 -8.85 11.78 6.09
N GLU A 294 -9.27 10.69 6.72
CA GLU A 294 -10.65 10.23 6.73
C GLU A 294 -11.39 10.80 7.96
N PRO A 295 -12.73 10.87 7.95
CA PRO A 295 -13.49 11.32 9.11
C PRO A 295 -13.13 10.56 10.40
N GLY A 296 -12.90 11.28 11.48
CA GLY A 296 -12.49 10.73 12.77
C GLY A 296 -10.98 10.53 12.93
N GLU A 297 -10.18 10.88 11.91
CA GLU A 297 -8.72 10.89 12.00
C GLU A 297 -8.24 12.29 12.44
N GLU A 298 -7.57 12.37 13.57
CA GLU A 298 -6.89 13.61 13.95
C GLU A 298 -5.60 13.76 13.16
N PRO A 299 -5.21 14.99 12.79
CA PRO A 299 -3.89 15.21 12.20
C PRO A 299 -2.84 14.62 13.12
N ALA A 300 -2.09 13.64 12.64
CA ALA A 300 -0.87 13.26 13.32
C ALA A 300 0.04 14.49 13.24
N ASN A 301 0.67 14.91 14.35
CA ASN A 301 1.75 15.90 14.33
C ASN A 301 2.97 15.27 13.66
N LEU A 302 2.89 15.10 12.35
CA LEU A 302 3.93 14.51 11.53
C LEU A 302 4.72 15.66 10.92
N SER A 303 6.01 15.51 10.87
CA SER A 303 6.85 16.47 10.15
C SER A 303 6.36 16.56 8.71
N PRO A 304 6.04 17.77 8.18
CA PRO A 304 5.57 17.89 6.82
C PRO A 304 6.66 17.46 5.86
N THR A 305 6.48 16.32 5.21
CA THR A 305 7.39 15.91 4.13
C THR A 305 6.77 16.38 2.81
N PRO A 306 7.37 17.35 2.13
CA PRO A 306 6.87 17.79 0.84
C PRO A 306 6.96 16.63 -0.16
N LEU A 307 5.88 16.37 -0.91
CA LEU A 307 5.90 15.51 -2.11
C LEU A 307 6.87 16.01 -3.20
N THR A 308 7.58 17.11 -2.93
CA THR A 308 8.52 17.77 -3.84
C THR A 308 9.94 17.24 -3.76
N GLY A 309 10.27 16.37 -2.81
CA GLY A 309 11.57 15.74 -2.73
C GLY A 309 11.69 14.60 -3.74
N ARG A 310 12.27 14.87 -4.91
CA ARG A 310 12.86 13.79 -5.72
C ARG A 310 13.94 13.15 -4.86
N ALA A 311 13.84 11.86 -4.59
CA ALA A 311 14.95 11.12 -4.02
C ALA A 311 16.08 11.16 -5.07
N HIS A 312 17.07 11.99 -4.84
CA HIS A 312 18.32 11.88 -5.57
C HIS A 312 18.90 10.52 -5.20
N GLY A 313 18.97 9.62 -6.16
CA GLY A 313 19.84 8.45 -6.04
C GLY A 313 21.25 8.93 -5.64
N PRO A 314 22.04 8.13 -4.92
CA PRO A 314 23.39 8.50 -4.55
C PRO A 314 24.10 8.97 -5.82
N GLY A 315 24.49 10.26 -5.82
CA GLY A 315 25.16 10.87 -6.96
C GLY A 315 26.39 10.05 -7.31
N ASN A 316 26.63 9.81 -8.58
CA ASN A 316 27.91 9.37 -9.11
C ASN A 316 28.99 10.25 -8.50
N HIS A 317 29.69 9.75 -7.51
CA HIS A 317 30.94 10.37 -7.10
C HIS A 317 31.90 10.27 -8.28
N PRO A 318 32.40 11.39 -8.84
CA PRO A 318 33.48 11.37 -9.81
C PRO A 318 34.69 10.70 -9.16
N GLY A 319 35.28 9.76 -9.89
CA GLY A 319 36.35 8.89 -9.45
C GLY A 319 37.39 9.57 -8.58
N GLN A 320 37.56 9.06 -7.37
CA GLN A 320 38.79 9.25 -6.63
C GLN A 320 39.87 8.36 -7.25
N ASP A 321 40.80 9.01 -7.87
CA ASP A 321 42.09 8.53 -8.36
C ASP A 321 42.75 7.64 -7.28
N ARG A 322 42.88 6.35 -7.55
CA ARG A 322 43.63 5.42 -6.70
C ARG A 322 45.11 5.58 -7.07
N GLY A 323 45.76 6.55 -6.41
CA GLY A 323 47.22 6.59 -6.36
C GLY A 323 47.74 5.45 -5.49
N ASP A 324 48.58 4.63 -6.11
CA ASP A 324 49.37 3.57 -5.52
C ASP A 324 50.13 3.98 -4.26
N ALA A 325 50.16 3.10 -3.26
CA ALA A 325 51.37 2.77 -2.50
C ALA A 325 51.10 1.73 -1.42
N PHE A 326 51.42 0.47 -1.68
CA PHE A 326 51.79 -0.48 -0.64
C PHE A 326 53.29 -0.49 -0.49
N PRO A 327 53.89 -0.37 0.70
CA PRO A 327 55.32 -0.58 0.92
C PRO A 327 55.64 -2.10 0.92
N PRO A 328 56.88 -2.47 0.52
CA PRO A 328 57.29 -3.89 0.46
C PRO A 328 57.55 -4.43 1.86
N ARG A 329 57.16 -5.68 2.07
CA ARG A 329 57.56 -6.46 3.23
C ARG A 329 59.01 -6.87 3.11
N SER A 330 59.76 -6.54 4.12
CA SER A 330 61.02 -7.21 4.51
C SER A 330 60.73 -8.39 5.44
#